data_5b96f61321f3dec68a29c68d0bf50740
#
_entry.id   5b96f61321f3dec68a29c68d0bf50740
#
_cell.length_a   1.000
_cell.length_b   1.000
_cell.length_c   1.000
_cell.angle_alpha   90.00
_cell.angle_beta   90.00
_cell.angle_gamma   90.00
#
_symmetry.space_group_name_H-M   'P 1'
#
loop_
_entity.id
_entity.type
_entity.pdbx_description
1 polymer ?
#
loop_
_entity_poly.entity_id
_entity_poly.type
_entity_poly.pdbx_seq_one_letter_code
_entity_poly.pdbx_strand_id
1 'polypeptide(L)'
;DLGSLISCYWTLEVPAENNSERQRIIPDGCIEMAFILGDDIKRYTSKDEFILQPRAMVLGQTIEPFYIEPTGFVNTFAIRFYPYGFANFVTMPIKDLANKETPIELLFGAYTAKELEQKIIHATDTKQRIEIIENFLLEKLNDKITIDNIVKQTVEALLSSNGTESITTILKEDLSKRRQLERNFKKQIGISPKQLGKVIRLQTALKMMLNKKKDNLTNIAYESEYFDQAHFIKDFKEFTGINPKEFLGNENMALSTLFYK
;
A
#
# COMPACT_ATOMS: atom_id res chain seq x y z
N ASP A 1 14.98 -13.27 7.43
CA ASP A 1 14.41 -13.76 6.16
C ASP A 1 13.49 -12.69 5.57
N LEU A 2 13.85 -12.16 4.39
CA LEU A 2 13.08 -11.12 3.71
C LEU A 2 11.67 -11.62 3.30
N GLY A 3 11.50 -12.91 3.03
CA GLY A 3 10.21 -13.49 2.66
C GLY A 3 9.11 -13.32 3.70
N SER A 4 9.45 -13.10 4.97
CA SER A 4 8.47 -12.77 6.02
C SER A 4 8.11 -11.27 6.08
N LEU A 5 8.84 -10.40 5.36
CA LEU A 5 8.70 -8.96 5.38
C LEU A 5 8.19 -8.40 4.05
N ILE A 6 8.51 -9.07 2.94
CA ILE A 6 8.16 -8.68 1.57
C ILE A 6 7.02 -9.56 1.08
N SER A 7 5.96 -8.93 0.59
CA SER A 7 4.80 -9.61 0.02
C SER A 7 5.05 -10.02 -1.43
N CYS A 8 5.54 -9.07 -2.24
CA CYS A 8 5.90 -9.35 -3.64
C CYS A 8 6.79 -8.24 -4.22
N TYR A 9 7.37 -8.55 -5.38
CA TYR A 9 7.97 -7.59 -6.31
C TYR A 9 7.04 -7.45 -7.52
N TRP A 10 6.94 -6.24 -8.07
CA TRP A 10 6.15 -6.03 -9.26
C TRP A 10 6.81 -5.02 -10.21
N THR A 11 6.49 -5.16 -11.48
CA THR A 11 6.86 -4.21 -12.53
C THR A 11 5.63 -3.83 -13.32
N LEU A 12 5.60 -2.60 -13.80
CA LEU A 12 4.54 -2.10 -14.67
C LEU A 12 5.16 -1.33 -15.82
N GLU A 13 4.84 -1.75 -17.04
CA GLU A 13 5.21 -1.04 -18.26
C GLU A 13 3.93 -0.71 -19.04
N VAL A 14 3.74 0.59 -19.35
CA VAL A 14 2.61 1.07 -20.15
C VAL A 14 3.12 2.06 -21.21
N PRO A 15 2.92 1.78 -22.51
CA PRO A 15 3.30 2.70 -23.57
C PRO A 15 2.64 4.09 -23.40
N ALA A 16 3.34 5.15 -23.80
CA ALA A 16 2.87 6.54 -23.68
C ALA A 16 1.52 6.79 -24.35
N GLU A 17 1.25 6.10 -25.48
CA GLU A 17 0.01 6.20 -26.25
C GLU A 17 -1.24 5.77 -25.46
N ASN A 18 -1.07 4.90 -24.47
CA ASN A 18 -2.15 4.34 -23.67
C ASN A 18 -2.30 5.02 -22.28
N ASN A 19 -1.60 6.15 -22.05
CA ASN A 19 -1.34 6.60 -20.69
C ASN A 19 -1.64 8.09 -20.46
N SER A 20 -2.69 8.62 -21.09
CA SER A 20 -3.01 10.06 -21.06
C SER A 20 -3.99 10.48 -19.98
N GLU A 21 -4.49 9.57 -19.13
CA GLU A 21 -5.54 9.89 -18.19
C GLU A 21 -5.07 9.85 -16.72
N ARG A 22 -5.64 10.77 -15.94
CA ARG A 22 -5.45 10.80 -14.49
C ARG A 22 -6.02 9.52 -13.86
N GLN A 23 -5.16 8.78 -13.16
CA GLN A 23 -5.50 7.54 -12.49
C GLN A 23 -5.74 7.76 -11.00
N ARG A 24 -6.74 7.11 -10.45
CA ARG A 24 -7.03 7.11 -9.02
C ARG A 24 -6.36 5.90 -8.36
N ILE A 25 -5.57 6.15 -7.35
CA ILE A 25 -4.95 5.12 -6.50
C ILE A 25 -5.72 5.04 -5.19
N ILE A 26 -6.09 3.84 -4.81
CA ILE A 26 -6.87 3.58 -3.59
C ILE A 26 -6.01 2.88 -2.53
N PRO A 27 -6.29 3.09 -1.24
CA PRO A 27 -5.57 2.44 -0.15
C PRO A 27 -5.59 0.91 -0.27
N ASP A 28 -4.45 0.27 -0.09
CA ASP A 28 -4.30 -1.19 -0.19
C ASP A 28 -3.75 -1.85 1.08
N GLY A 29 -3.38 -1.05 2.08
CA GLY A 29 -2.87 -1.54 3.36
C GLY A 29 -1.40 -1.96 3.34
N CYS A 30 -0.67 -1.63 2.28
CA CYS A 30 0.74 -1.96 2.11
C CYS A 30 1.62 -0.71 2.18
N ILE A 31 2.91 -0.92 2.41
CA ILE A 31 3.97 0.05 2.16
C ILE A 31 4.72 -0.43 0.94
N GLU A 32 5.05 0.47 0.05
CA GLU A 32 5.81 0.14 -1.15
C GLU A 32 7.08 0.99 -1.25
N MET A 33 8.16 0.38 -1.72
CA MET A 33 9.35 1.08 -2.17
C MET A 33 9.37 1.01 -3.69
N ALA A 34 9.27 2.16 -4.36
CA ALA A 34 9.08 2.23 -5.80
C ALA A 34 10.19 3.02 -6.49
N PHE A 35 10.54 2.58 -7.70
CA PHE A 35 11.50 3.20 -8.60
C PHE A 35 10.84 3.49 -9.94
N ILE A 36 10.75 4.76 -10.31
CA ILE A 36 10.24 5.21 -11.61
C ILE A 36 11.39 5.18 -12.61
N LEU A 37 11.33 4.24 -13.54
CA LEU A 37 12.35 3.99 -14.57
C LEU A 37 11.96 4.62 -15.92
N GLY A 38 10.68 4.90 -16.11
CA GLY A 38 10.12 5.57 -17.28
C GLY A 38 10.10 7.10 -17.15
N ASP A 39 9.09 7.72 -17.75
CA ASP A 39 8.84 9.16 -17.65
C ASP A 39 8.32 9.57 -16.28
N ASP A 40 8.28 10.86 -16.02
CA ASP A 40 7.84 11.39 -14.74
C ASP A 40 6.34 11.13 -14.49
N ILE A 41 5.97 11.04 -13.23
CA ILE A 41 4.58 10.87 -12.80
C ILE A 41 4.18 12.07 -11.96
N LYS A 42 3.09 12.74 -12.33
CA LYS A 42 2.47 13.80 -11.55
C LYS A 42 1.66 13.18 -10.41
N ARG A 43 1.80 13.74 -9.22
CA ARG A 43 1.00 13.45 -8.04
C ARG A 43 0.14 14.66 -7.71
N TYR A 44 -1.16 14.54 -7.83
CA TYR A 44 -2.08 15.65 -7.57
C TYR A 44 -2.25 15.88 -6.07
N THR A 45 -1.97 17.10 -5.64
CA THR A 45 -2.18 17.59 -4.26
C THR A 45 -3.54 18.26 -4.09
N SER A 46 -4.09 18.79 -5.20
CA SER A 46 -5.44 19.32 -5.30
C SER A 46 -6.00 19.03 -6.71
N LYS A 47 -7.17 19.59 -7.04
CA LYS A 47 -7.79 19.36 -8.36
C LYS A 47 -6.88 19.80 -9.52
N ASP A 48 -6.16 20.89 -9.37
CA ASP A 48 -5.39 21.51 -10.46
C ASP A 48 -3.89 21.68 -10.14
N GLU A 49 -3.46 21.28 -8.94
CA GLU A 49 -2.06 21.37 -8.53
C GLU A 49 -1.45 19.96 -8.41
N PHE A 50 -0.22 19.85 -8.85
CA PHE A 50 0.54 18.61 -8.75
C PHE A 50 2.00 18.86 -8.40
N ILE A 51 2.64 17.83 -7.88
CA ILE A 51 4.10 17.70 -7.73
C ILE A 51 4.55 16.52 -8.59
N LEU A 52 5.80 16.50 -8.99
CA LEU A 52 6.39 15.27 -9.56
C LEU A 52 6.73 14.30 -8.45
N GLN A 53 6.38 13.03 -8.64
CA GLN A 53 6.79 11.98 -7.72
C GLN A 53 8.31 11.84 -7.70
N PRO A 54 8.94 11.60 -6.53
CA PRO A 54 10.34 11.22 -6.47
C PRO A 54 10.60 9.95 -7.30
N ARG A 55 11.71 9.92 -8.02
CA ARG A 55 12.04 8.75 -8.86
C ARG A 55 12.29 7.48 -8.07
N ALA A 56 12.80 7.62 -6.85
CA ALA A 56 12.96 6.54 -5.89
C ALA A 56 12.32 6.97 -4.56
N MET A 57 11.30 6.27 -4.13
CA MET A 57 10.47 6.68 -3.01
C MET A 57 9.92 5.50 -2.20
N VAL A 58 9.48 5.82 -1.00
CA VAL A 58 8.62 4.93 -0.19
C VAL A 58 7.23 5.56 -0.09
N LEU A 59 6.23 4.81 -0.55
CA LEU A 59 4.83 5.12 -0.36
C LEU A 59 4.39 4.54 0.98
N GLY A 60 4.08 5.41 1.93
CA GLY A 60 3.57 5.01 3.23
C GLY A 60 2.11 4.54 3.16
N GLN A 61 1.61 3.97 4.26
CA GLN A 61 0.20 3.61 4.38
C GLN A 61 -0.71 4.78 4.06
N THR A 62 -1.67 4.59 3.19
CA THR A 62 -2.69 5.60 2.85
C THR A 62 -4.06 5.17 3.37
N ILE A 63 -4.89 6.15 3.72
CA ILE A 63 -6.28 5.97 4.15
C ILE A 63 -7.26 6.76 3.30
N GLU A 64 -6.74 7.52 2.34
CA GLU A 64 -7.52 8.32 1.38
C GLU A 64 -7.02 8.03 -0.04
N PRO A 65 -7.89 8.10 -1.05
CA PRO A 65 -7.48 7.94 -2.43
C PRO A 65 -6.63 9.13 -2.86
N PHE A 66 -5.75 8.89 -3.81
CA PHE A 66 -4.98 9.95 -4.44
C PHE A 66 -4.94 9.79 -5.95
N TYR A 67 -4.45 10.81 -6.65
CA TYR A 67 -4.44 10.83 -8.10
C TYR A 67 -3.02 10.99 -8.62
N ILE A 68 -2.71 10.19 -9.64
CA ILE A 68 -1.47 10.28 -10.42
C ILE A 68 -1.80 10.44 -11.90
N GLU A 69 -0.86 11.00 -12.64
CA GLU A 69 -0.93 11.13 -14.10
C GLU A 69 0.47 10.96 -14.66
N PRO A 70 0.75 9.87 -15.37
CA PRO A 70 2.01 9.71 -16.07
C PRO A 70 2.16 10.79 -17.16
N THR A 71 3.39 11.25 -17.37
CA THR A 71 3.68 12.24 -18.43
C THR A 71 4.02 11.60 -19.77
N GLY A 72 4.22 10.27 -19.80
CA GLY A 72 4.59 9.53 -20.99
C GLY A 72 4.67 8.03 -20.73
N PHE A 73 5.77 7.39 -21.12
CA PHE A 73 6.02 5.96 -20.91
C PHE A 73 6.14 5.62 -19.43
N VAL A 74 5.29 4.73 -18.95
CA VAL A 74 5.41 4.18 -17.59
C VAL A 74 6.34 2.98 -17.61
N ASN A 75 7.35 3.03 -16.77
CA ASN A 75 8.14 1.88 -16.36
C ASN A 75 8.44 2.03 -14.88
N THR A 76 7.90 1.13 -14.07
CA THR A 76 8.05 1.17 -12.60
C THR A 76 8.44 -0.21 -12.11
N PHE A 77 9.43 -0.25 -11.21
CA PHE A 77 9.77 -1.42 -10.41
C PHE A 77 9.47 -1.10 -8.94
N ALA A 78 8.81 -2.00 -8.25
CA ALA A 78 8.49 -1.80 -6.85
C ALA A 78 8.53 -3.06 -5.99
N ILE A 79 8.73 -2.84 -4.72
CA ILE A 79 8.75 -3.83 -3.64
C ILE A 79 7.55 -3.54 -2.75
N ARG A 80 6.66 -4.50 -2.59
CA ARG A 80 5.52 -4.44 -1.70
C ARG A 80 5.81 -5.18 -0.42
N PHE A 81 5.70 -4.48 0.71
CA PHE A 81 5.93 -5.04 2.03
C PHE A 81 4.63 -5.48 2.68
N TYR A 82 4.69 -6.51 3.51
CA TYR A 82 3.62 -6.73 4.49
C TYR A 82 3.45 -5.48 5.37
N PRO A 83 2.26 -5.23 5.96
CA PRO A 83 2.01 -3.99 6.71
C PRO A 83 3.07 -3.65 7.75
N TYR A 84 3.70 -4.66 8.37
CA TYR A 84 4.78 -4.51 9.35
C TYR A 84 6.19 -4.65 8.75
N GLY A 85 6.31 -4.99 7.46
CA GLY A 85 7.59 -5.39 6.85
C GLY A 85 8.59 -4.24 6.82
N PHE A 86 8.20 -3.08 6.33
CA PHE A 86 9.12 -1.96 6.09
C PHE A 86 9.73 -1.36 7.37
N ALA A 87 9.04 -1.44 8.50
CA ALA A 87 9.54 -0.93 9.78
C ALA A 87 10.87 -1.56 10.23
N ASN A 88 11.26 -2.69 9.67
CA ASN A 88 12.52 -3.38 10.00
C ASN A 88 13.74 -2.76 9.32
N PHE A 89 13.56 -1.86 8.37
CA PHE A 89 14.64 -1.27 7.57
C PHE A 89 14.93 0.20 7.91
N VAL A 90 14.10 0.82 8.75
CA VAL A 90 14.21 2.23 9.12
C VAL A 90 14.14 2.43 10.63
N THR A 91 14.73 3.51 11.13
CA THR A 91 14.72 3.84 12.56
C THR A 91 13.58 4.81 12.93
N MET A 92 13.05 5.52 11.94
CA MET A 92 11.96 6.46 12.15
C MET A 92 10.61 5.76 12.36
N PRO A 93 9.67 6.38 13.07
CA PRO A 93 8.33 5.85 13.21
C PRO A 93 7.59 5.79 11.87
N ILE A 94 6.98 4.67 11.53
CA ILE A 94 6.26 4.49 10.26
C ILE A 94 5.07 5.45 10.11
N LYS A 95 4.47 5.90 11.22
CA LYS A 95 3.43 6.94 11.20
C LYS A 95 3.85 8.23 10.47
N ASP A 96 5.15 8.53 10.43
CA ASP A 96 5.67 9.74 9.81
C ASP A 96 5.77 9.62 8.29
N LEU A 97 5.61 8.40 7.75
CA LEU A 97 5.49 8.09 6.32
C LEU A 97 4.02 8.04 5.85
N ALA A 98 3.05 7.96 6.75
CA ALA A 98 1.64 7.77 6.38
C ALA A 98 1.12 8.93 5.51
N ASN A 99 0.36 8.58 4.46
CA ASN A 99 -0.17 9.49 3.43
C ASN A 99 0.90 10.31 2.68
N LYS A 100 2.12 9.80 2.61
CA LYS A 100 3.25 10.47 1.96
C LYS A 100 3.97 9.56 0.99
N GLU A 101 4.59 10.20 0.01
CA GLU A 101 5.61 9.67 -0.87
C GLU A 101 6.94 10.27 -0.42
N THR A 102 7.75 9.46 0.25
CA THR A 102 9.00 9.92 0.88
C THR A 102 10.18 9.50 0.01
N PRO A 103 11.00 10.45 -0.50
CA PRO A 103 12.23 10.12 -1.21
C PRO A 103 13.13 9.22 -0.37
N ILE A 104 13.72 8.17 -0.97
CA ILE A 104 14.58 7.23 -0.24
C ILE A 104 15.82 7.90 0.34
N GLU A 105 16.25 9.03 -0.22
CA GLU A 105 17.38 9.82 0.30
C GLU A 105 17.14 10.36 1.72
N LEU A 106 15.88 10.66 2.06
CA LEU A 106 15.51 11.10 3.42
C LEU A 106 15.52 9.95 4.43
N LEU A 107 15.48 8.71 3.96
CA LEU A 107 15.43 7.50 4.79
C LEU A 107 16.83 6.87 4.96
N PHE A 108 17.63 6.86 3.90
CA PHE A 108 18.88 6.11 3.83
C PHE A 108 20.10 6.99 3.57
N GLY A 109 19.91 8.31 3.42
CA GLY A 109 20.96 9.28 3.08
C GLY A 109 21.19 9.41 1.57
N ALA A 110 21.57 10.62 1.13
CA ALA A 110 21.66 10.98 -0.28
C ALA A 110 22.64 10.10 -1.09
N TYR A 111 23.80 9.78 -0.53
CA TYR A 111 24.80 8.95 -1.22
C TYR A 111 24.28 7.52 -1.45
N THR A 112 23.78 6.87 -0.41
CA THR A 112 23.23 5.50 -0.46
C THR A 112 22.02 5.40 -1.39
N ALA A 113 21.13 6.38 -1.32
CA ALA A 113 19.93 6.44 -2.17
C ALA A 113 20.30 6.57 -3.65
N LYS A 114 21.23 7.48 -3.97
CA LYS A 114 21.70 7.69 -5.35
C LYS A 114 22.42 6.44 -5.91
N GLU A 115 23.25 5.79 -5.11
CA GLU A 115 23.92 4.55 -5.51
C GLU A 115 22.91 3.43 -5.81
N LEU A 116 21.92 3.25 -4.92
CA LEU A 116 20.86 2.26 -5.13
C LEU A 116 20.03 2.55 -6.37
N GLU A 117 19.57 3.80 -6.55
CA GLU A 117 18.80 4.23 -7.71
C GLU A 117 19.54 3.95 -9.01
N GLN A 118 20.83 4.31 -9.09
CA GLN A 118 21.64 4.02 -10.26
C GLN A 118 21.80 2.53 -10.55
N LYS A 119 22.04 1.70 -9.53
CA LYS A 119 22.09 0.24 -9.69
C LYS A 119 20.77 -0.33 -10.23
N ILE A 120 19.62 0.15 -9.75
CA ILE A 120 18.31 -0.29 -10.21
C ILE A 120 18.04 0.15 -11.65
N ILE A 121 18.38 1.39 -12.02
CA ILE A 121 18.21 1.93 -13.38
C ILE A 121 19.06 1.15 -14.39
N HIS A 122 20.31 0.84 -14.05
CA HIS A 122 21.24 0.15 -14.95
C HIS A 122 21.08 -1.38 -14.95
N ALA A 123 20.22 -1.94 -14.11
CA ALA A 123 19.95 -3.37 -14.10
C ALA A 123 19.31 -3.82 -15.42
N THR A 124 19.80 -4.92 -15.97
CA THR A 124 19.41 -5.44 -17.29
C THR A 124 18.00 -6.01 -17.32
N ASP A 125 17.53 -6.51 -16.17
CA ASP A 125 16.22 -7.16 -16.04
C ASP A 125 15.67 -7.08 -14.61
N THR A 126 14.44 -7.54 -14.46
CA THR A 126 13.74 -7.54 -13.15
C THR A 126 14.44 -8.44 -12.13
N LYS A 127 15.04 -9.57 -12.55
CA LYS A 127 15.75 -10.47 -11.63
C LYS A 127 16.95 -9.78 -11.01
N GLN A 128 17.73 -9.07 -11.80
CA GLN A 128 18.88 -8.30 -11.30
C GLN A 128 18.43 -7.17 -10.37
N ARG A 129 17.31 -6.48 -10.65
CA ARG A 129 16.73 -5.48 -9.75
C ARG A 129 16.34 -6.08 -8.41
N ILE A 130 15.75 -7.27 -8.41
CA ILE A 130 15.40 -8.00 -7.18
C ILE A 130 16.67 -8.34 -6.38
N GLU A 131 17.70 -8.88 -7.02
CA GLU A 131 18.98 -9.20 -6.34
C GLU A 131 19.63 -7.96 -5.72
N ILE A 132 19.64 -6.82 -6.43
CA ILE A 132 20.18 -5.55 -5.93
C ILE A 132 19.39 -5.07 -4.70
N ILE A 133 18.06 -5.08 -4.77
CA ILE A 133 17.25 -4.56 -3.68
C ILE A 133 17.24 -5.50 -2.47
N GLU A 134 17.27 -6.81 -2.67
CA GLU A 134 17.37 -7.77 -1.57
C GLU A 134 18.68 -7.61 -0.80
N ASN A 135 19.81 -7.48 -1.50
CA ASN A 135 21.11 -7.21 -0.86
C ASN A 135 21.09 -5.90 -0.07
N PHE A 136 20.54 -4.83 -0.66
CA PHE A 136 20.38 -3.56 0.02
C PHE A 136 19.52 -3.68 1.29
N LEU A 137 18.39 -4.35 1.20
CA LEU A 137 17.49 -4.52 2.33
C LEU A 137 18.11 -5.40 3.43
N LEU A 138 18.85 -6.44 3.06
CA LEU A 138 19.60 -7.26 4.02
C LEU A 138 20.65 -6.44 4.79
N GLU A 139 21.36 -5.53 4.12
CA GLU A 139 22.30 -4.61 4.78
C GLU A 139 21.60 -3.62 5.74
N LYS A 140 20.35 -3.24 5.44
CA LYS A 140 19.57 -2.31 6.27
C LYS A 140 18.73 -3.01 7.34
N LEU A 141 18.65 -4.33 7.29
CA LEU A 141 17.85 -5.09 8.25
C LEU A 141 18.39 -4.90 9.67
N ASN A 142 17.54 -4.41 10.56
CA ASN A 142 17.88 -4.27 11.95
C ASN A 142 17.83 -5.62 12.65
N ASP A 143 18.90 -6.02 13.35
CA ASP A 143 18.95 -7.24 14.16
C ASP A 143 18.07 -7.18 15.42
N LYS A 144 17.54 -6.00 15.75
CA LYS A 144 16.63 -5.81 16.89
C LYS A 144 15.20 -6.14 16.48
N ILE A 145 14.46 -6.76 17.38
CA ILE A 145 13.01 -6.94 17.23
C ILE A 145 12.38 -5.55 17.10
N THR A 146 12.02 -5.19 15.88
CA THR A 146 11.50 -3.86 15.55
C THR A 146 9.98 -3.82 15.76
N ILE A 147 9.30 -4.94 15.56
CA ILE A 147 7.85 -5.06 15.66
C ILE A 147 7.45 -5.77 16.94
N ASP A 148 6.60 -5.14 17.72
CA ASP A 148 6.01 -5.76 18.91
C ASP A 148 5.17 -6.97 18.51
N ASN A 149 5.30 -8.07 19.26
CA ASN A 149 4.58 -9.30 18.99
C ASN A 149 3.05 -9.11 18.92
N ILE A 150 2.49 -8.26 19.79
CA ILE A 150 1.06 -7.95 19.76
C ILE A 150 0.65 -7.19 18.50
N VAL A 151 1.51 -6.33 17.94
CA VAL A 151 1.27 -5.62 16.68
C VAL A 151 1.28 -6.62 15.53
N LYS A 152 2.28 -7.49 15.47
CA LYS A 152 2.39 -8.54 14.45
C LYS A 152 1.18 -9.48 14.48
N GLN A 153 0.83 -10.01 15.64
CA GLN A 153 -0.36 -10.86 15.82
C GLN A 153 -1.65 -10.16 15.40
N THR A 154 -1.77 -8.86 15.70
CA THR A 154 -2.94 -8.07 15.28
C THR A 154 -3.02 -7.96 13.76
N VAL A 155 -1.91 -7.68 13.06
CA VAL A 155 -1.89 -7.63 11.59
C VAL A 155 -2.24 -9.01 11.01
N GLU A 156 -1.64 -10.09 11.53
CA GLU A 156 -1.92 -11.45 11.06
C GLU A 156 -3.39 -11.85 11.27
N ALA A 157 -3.99 -11.49 12.41
CA ALA A 157 -5.40 -11.73 12.68
C ALA A 157 -6.31 -10.93 11.72
N LEU A 158 -5.99 -9.67 11.44
CA LEU A 158 -6.73 -8.85 10.49
C LEU A 158 -6.61 -9.38 9.06
N LEU A 159 -5.43 -9.83 8.63
CA LEU A 159 -5.23 -10.42 7.31
C LEU A 159 -5.99 -11.74 7.16
N SER A 160 -5.91 -12.63 8.14
CA SER A 160 -6.57 -13.95 8.12
C SER A 160 -8.09 -13.87 8.19
N SER A 161 -8.64 -12.81 8.82
CA SER A 161 -10.07 -12.56 8.95
C SER A 161 -10.63 -11.63 7.87
N ASN A 162 -9.89 -11.30 6.82
CA ASN A 162 -10.29 -10.29 5.84
C ASN A 162 -10.70 -8.93 6.47
N GLY A 163 -10.05 -8.55 7.57
CA GLY A 163 -10.28 -7.27 8.25
C GLY A 163 -11.48 -7.23 9.18
N THR A 164 -12.08 -8.38 9.52
CA THR A 164 -13.32 -8.46 10.32
C THR A 164 -13.06 -8.66 11.81
N GLU A 165 -11.92 -9.24 12.19
CA GLU A 165 -11.62 -9.56 13.59
C GLU A 165 -11.61 -8.30 14.46
N SER A 166 -12.31 -8.37 15.59
CA SER A 166 -12.39 -7.25 16.52
C SER A 166 -11.12 -7.11 17.36
N ILE A 167 -10.74 -5.87 17.67
CA ILE A 167 -9.59 -5.63 18.56
C ILE A 167 -9.83 -6.25 19.95
N THR A 168 -11.06 -6.32 20.41
CA THR A 168 -11.43 -6.93 21.69
C THR A 168 -11.10 -8.43 21.68
N THR A 169 -11.49 -9.14 20.62
CA THR A 169 -11.19 -10.57 20.45
C THR A 169 -9.68 -10.80 20.33
N ILE A 170 -8.97 -9.99 19.53
CA ILE A 170 -7.52 -10.09 19.36
C ILE A 170 -6.79 -9.93 20.70
N LEU A 171 -7.24 -9.01 21.54
CA LEU A 171 -6.71 -8.79 22.88
C LEU A 171 -7.18 -9.84 23.91
N LYS A 172 -7.98 -10.83 23.50
CA LYS A 172 -8.58 -11.83 24.43
C LYS A 172 -9.23 -11.16 25.63
N GLU A 173 -9.97 -10.07 25.37
CA GLU A 173 -10.68 -9.26 26.37
C GLU A 173 -9.79 -8.49 27.36
N ASP A 174 -8.46 -8.60 27.29
CA ASP A 174 -7.55 -7.77 28.10
C ASP A 174 -7.46 -6.32 27.53
N LEU A 175 -8.50 -5.56 27.77
CA LEU A 175 -8.63 -4.18 27.29
C LEU A 175 -7.59 -3.22 27.92
N SER A 176 -6.86 -3.62 28.96
CA SER A 176 -5.78 -2.82 29.55
C SER A 176 -4.66 -2.54 28.53
N LYS A 177 -4.43 -3.47 27.60
CA LYS A 177 -3.43 -3.37 26.53
C LYS A 177 -3.86 -2.54 25.32
N ARG A 178 -5.14 -2.15 25.22
CA ARG A 178 -5.69 -1.48 24.04
C ARG A 178 -4.95 -0.21 23.69
N ARG A 179 -4.72 0.67 24.66
CA ARG A 179 -4.01 1.95 24.42
C ARG A 179 -2.57 1.74 23.98
N GLN A 180 -1.90 0.74 24.55
CA GLN A 180 -0.54 0.37 24.17
C GLN A 180 -0.52 -0.17 22.73
N LEU A 181 -1.44 -1.08 22.39
CA LEU A 181 -1.58 -1.60 21.04
C LEU A 181 -1.80 -0.47 20.03
N GLU A 182 -2.80 0.39 20.24
CA GLU A 182 -3.11 1.50 19.32
C GLU A 182 -1.91 2.42 19.09
N ARG A 183 -1.18 2.76 20.16
CA ARG A 183 0.03 3.60 20.07
C ARG A 183 1.15 2.91 19.28
N ASN A 184 1.46 1.66 19.63
CA ASN A 184 2.55 0.91 19.02
C ASN A 184 2.21 0.53 17.58
N PHE A 185 0.97 0.16 17.32
CA PHE A 185 0.47 -0.13 15.98
C PHE A 185 0.61 1.09 15.06
N LYS A 186 0.15 2.26 15.49
CA LYS A 186 0.31 3.49 14.71
C LYS A 186 1.79 3.84 14.48
N LYS A 187 2.65 3.62 15.49
CA LYS A 187 4.11 3.85 15.36
C LYS A 187 4.75 2.92 14.34
N GLN A 188 4.38 1.63 14.32
CA GLN A 188 5.06 0.57 13.57
C GLN A 188 4.39 0.25 12.23
N ILE A 189 3.10 0.55 12.06
CA ILE A 189 2.32 0.26 10.85
C ILE A 189 1.97 1.55 10.10
N GLY A 190 1.86 2.69 10.79
CA GLY A 190 1.53 3.99 10.21
C GLY A 190 0.08 4.42 10.39
N ILE A 191 -0.85 3.49 10.46
CA ILE A 191 -2.29 3.72 10.66
C ILE A 191 -2.79 2.96 11.89
N SER A 192 -4.05 3.13 12.28
CA SER A 192 -4.63 2.39 13.41
C SER A 192 -5.05 0.96 13.01
N PRO A 193 -5.17 0.01 13.97
CA PRO A 193 -5.67 -1.33 13.68
C PRO A 193 -7.04 -1.32 12.99
N LYS A 194 -7.93 -0.41 13.43
CA LYS A 194 -9.27 -0.26 12.86
C LYS A 194 -9.22 0.22 11.40
N GLN A 195 -8.32 1.16 11.08
CA GLN A 195 -8.13 1.63 9.71
C GLN A 195 -7.58 0.52 8.82
N LEU A 196 -6.57 -0.23 9.27
CA LEU A 196 -6.05 -1.36 8.50
C LEU A 196 -7.12 -2.42 8.25
N GLY A 197 -7.92 -2.80 9.26
CA GLY A 197 -9.02 -3.73 9.09
C GLY A 197 -10.05 -3.28 8.05
N LYS A 198 -10.42 -1.97 8.06
CA LYS A 198 -11.29 -1.40 7.03
C LYS A 198 -10.68 -1.46 5.63
N VAL A 199 -9.40 -1.14 5.49
CA VAL A 199 -8.71 -1.20 4.19
C VAL A 199 -8.66 -2.64 3.67
N ILE A 200 -8.29 -3.63 4.50
CA ILE A 200 -8.27 -5.05 4.12
C ILE A 200 -9.65 -5.51 3.65
N ARG A 201 -10.71 -5.15 4.37
CA ARG A 201 -12.09 -5.49 4.01
C ARG A 201 -12.52 -4.87 2.68
N LEU A 202 -12.16 -3.60 2.47
CA LEU A 202 -12.36 -2.92 1.19
C LEU A 202 -11.65 -3.67 0.06
N GLN A 203 -10.40 -4.08 0.25
CA GLN A 203 -9.62 -4.81 -0.74
C GLN A 203 -10.25 -6.16 -1.09
N THR A 204 -10.81 -6.86 -0.10
CA THR A 204 -11.58 -8.08 -0.32
C THR A 204 -12.82 -7.82 -1.19
N ALA A 205 -13.58 -6.76 -0.89
CA ALA A 205 -14.75 -6.37 -1.68
C ALA A 205 -14.38 -6.00 -3.13
N LEU A 206 -13.29 -5.24 -3.31
CA LEU A 206 -12.79 -4.87 -4.65
C LEU A 206 -12.41 -6.08 -5.49
N LYS A 207 -11.70 -7.06 -4.91
CA LYS A 207 -11.41 -8.33 -5.60
C LYS A 207 -12.68 -9.04 -6.04
N MET A 208 -13.69 -9.12 -5.19
CA MET A 208 -14.96 -9.74 -5.53
C MET A 208 -15.68 -8.98 -6.65
N MET A 209 -15.75 -7.65 -6.58
CA MET A 209 -16.37 -6.80 -7.61
C MET A 209 -15.74 -6.99 -8.97
N LEU A 210 -14.42 -7.07 -9.04
CA LEU A 210 -13.67 -7.22 -10.30
C LEU A 210 -13.76 -8.63 -10.88
N ASN A 211 -13.75 -9.65 -10.03
CA ASN A 211 -13.82 -11.05 -10.46
C ASN A 211 -15.25 -11.52 -10.75
N LYS A 212 -16.26 -11.00 -10.03
CA LYS A 212 -17.67 -11.38 -10.12
C LYS A 212 -18.53 -10.24 -10.69
N LYS A 213 -18.19 -9.73 -11.87
CA LYS A 213 -18.84 -8.55 -12.50
C LYS A 213 -20.38 -8.57 -12.59
N LYS A 214 -21.03 -9.71 -12.32
CA LYS A 214 -22.49 -9.89 -12.38
C LYS A 214 -23.16 -10.02 -11.00
N ASP A 215 -22.40 -10.04 -9.89
CA ASP A 215 -22.98 -10.11 -8.56
C ASP A 215 -23.61 -8.76 -8.15
N ASN A 216 -24.66 -8.84 -7.36
CA ASN A 216 -25.25 -7.64 -6.80
C ASN A 216 -24.43 -7.13 -5.61
N LEU A 217 -24.47 -5.81 -5.37
CA LEU A 217 -23.71 -5.17 -4.29
C LEU A 217 -24.07 -5.68 -2.89
N THR A 218 -25.27 -6.22 -2.71
CA THR A 218 -25.70 -6.79 -1.44
C THR A 218 -24.94 -8.07 -1.13
N ASN A 219 -24.82 -8.97 -2.13
CA ASN A 219 -24.01 -10.20 -1.98
C ASN A 219 -22.55 -9.89 -1.73
N ILE A 220 -21.97 -8.93 -2.48
CA ILE A 220 -20.58 -8.50 -2.27
C ILE A 220 -20.38 -7.95 -0.86
N ALA A 221 -21.32 -7.14 -0.34
CA ALA A 221 -21.25 -6.62 1.02
C ALA A 221 -21.25 -7.77 2.06
N TYR A 222 -22.15 -8.74 1.94
CA TYR A 222 -22.20 -9.88 2.86
C TYR A 222 -20.96 -10.78 2.76
N GLU A 223 -20.53 -11.13 1.55
CA GLU A 223 -19.34 -11.98 1.35
C GLU A 223 -18.04 -11.28 1.80
N SER A 224 -18.03 -9.93 1.81
CA SER A 224 -16.93 -9.11 2.34
C SER A 224 -17.11 -8.75 3.82
N GLU A 225 -18.02 -9.44 4.51
CA GLU A 225 -18.24 -9.33 5.95
C GLU A 225 -18.63 -7.90 6.41
N TYR A 226 -19.34 -7.14 5.57
CA TYR A 226 -20.02 -5.93 6.01
C TYR A 226 -21.37 -6.26 6.66
N PHE A 227 -21.72 -5.49 7.66
CA PHE A 227 -23.00 -5.66 8.38
C PHE A 227 -24.21 -5.53 7.44
N ASP A 228 -24.17 -4.53 6.56
CA ASP A 228 -25.18 -4.29 5.53
C ASP A 228 -24.60 -3.54 4.33
N GLN A 229 -25.38 -3.42 3.27
CA GLN A 229 -24.98 -2.70 2.05
C GLN A 229 -24.72 -1.20 2.30
N ALA A 230 -25.41 -0.55 3.23
CA ALA A 230 -25.24 0.87 3.51
C ALA A 230 -23.87 1.12 4.18
N HIS A 231 -23.46 0.25 5.10
CA HIS A 231 -22.14 0.27 5.71
C HIS A 231 -21.04 0.04 4.67
N PHE A 232 -21.23 -0.94 3.76
CA PHE A 232 -20.31 -1.17 2.64
C PHE A 232 -20.17 0.07 1.76
N ILE A 233 -21.26 0.67 1.29
CA ILE A 233 -21.24 1.85 0.42
C ILE A 233 -20.54 3.02 1.11
N LYS A 234 -20.78 3.22 2.41
CA LYS A 234 -20.13 4.28 3.19
C LYS A 234 -18.63 4.11 3.28
N ASP A 235 -18.14 2.94 3.71
CA ASP A 235 -16.71 2.66 3.80
C ASP A 235 -16.06 2.69 2.42
N PHE A 236 -16.71 2.11 1.39
CA PHE A 236 -16.23 2.16 0.02
C PHE A 236 -16.01 3.59 -0.46
N LYS A 237 -16.99 4.48 -0.25
CA LYS A 237 -16.89 5.89 -0.64
C LYS A 237 -15.82 6.64 0.18
N GLU A 238 -15.65 6.31 1.47
CA GLU A 238 -14.60 6.90 2.33
C GLU A 238 -13.20 6.66 1.73
N PHE A 239 -12.91 5.43 1.28
CA PHE A 239 -11.58 5.03 0.81
C PHE A 239 -11.35 5.21 -0.70
N THR A 240 -12.41 5.20 -1.50
CA THR A 240 -12.29 5.31 -2.97
C THR A 240 -12.71 6.68 -3.51
N GLY A 241 -13.45 7.47 -2.72
CA GLY A 241 -14.00 8.75 -3.12
C GLY A 241 -15.22 8.66 -4.06
N ILE A 242 -15.63 7.45 -4.48
CA ILE A 242 -16.80 7.20 -5.35
C ILE A 242 -17.66 6.08 -4.81
N ASN A 243 -18.86 5.91 -5.33
CA ASN A 243 -19.68 4.78 -4.94
C ASN A 243 -19.33 3.50 -5.74
N PRO A 244 -19.72 2.29 -5.23
CA PRO A 244 -19.38 1.02 -5.89
C PRO A 244 -19.87 0.88 -7.32
N LYS A 245 -21.03 1.51 -7.68
CA LYS A 245 -21.55 1.46 -9.04
C LYS A 245 -20.73 2.29 -10.02
N GLU A 246 -20.32 3.48 -9.58
CA GLU A 246 -19.39 4.34 -10.35
C GLU A 246 -18.05 3.65 -10.56
N PHE A 247 -17.57 2.95 -9.54
CA PHE A 247 -16.30 2.21 -9.62
C PHE A 247 -16.29 1.19 -10.76
N LEU A 248 -17.33 0.39 -10.91
CA LEU A 248 -17.43 -0.65 -11.95
C LEU A 248 -17.50 -0.09 -13.37
N GLY A 249 -17.90 1.17 -13.54
CA GLY A 249 -17.98 1.85 -14.84
C GLY A 249 -16.84 2.85 -15.10
N ASN A 250 -15.82 2.91 -14.22
CA ASN A 250 -14.81 3.96 -14.28
C ASN A 250 -13.47 3.40 -14.81
N GLU A 251 -13.08 3.82 -16.02
CA GLU A 251 -11.82 3.44 -16.67
C GLU A 251 -10.59 4.02 -15.97
N ASN A 252 -10.73 5.13 -15.23
CA ASN A 252 -9.65 5.79 -14.48
C ASN A 252 -9.19 5.02 -13.24
N MET A 253 -9.61 3.77 -13.09
CA MET A 253 -9.21 2.82 -12.06
C MET A 253 -8.30 1.71 -12.61
N ALA A 254 -7.86 1.80 -13.87
CA ALA A 254 -7.14 0.74 -14.55
C ALA A 254 -5.87 0.30 -13.80
N LEU A 255 -5.06 1.25 -13.30
CA LEU A 255 -3.85 0.91 -12.52
C LEU A 255 -4.19 0.20 -11.21
N SER A 256 -5.20 0.70 -10.47
CA SER A 256 -5.63 0.02 -9.23
C SER A 256 -6.17 -1.39 -9.50
N THR A 257 -6.80 -1.64 -10.65
CA THR A 257 -7.36 -2.96 -10.99
C THR A 257 -6.31 -3.99 -11.39
N LEU A 258 -5.12 -3.56 -11.83
CA LEU A 258 -4.02 -4.47 -12.19
C LEU A 258 -3.53 -5.30 -10.99
N PHE A 259 -3.64 -4.76 -9.77
CA PHE A 259 -3.24 -5.45 -8.54
C PHE A 259 -4.26 -6.49 -8.04
N TYR A 260 -5.43 -6.61 -8.70
CA TYR A 260 -6.52 -7.51 -8.28
C TYR A 260 -6.75 -8.70 -9.22
N LYS A 261 -5.92 -8.83 -10.26
CA LYS A 261 -5.99 -9.93 -11.22
C LYS A 261 -5.20 -11.17 -10.73
#